data_8921676b953288cb127dd3aebac0726f
#
_entry.id   8921676b953288cb127dd3aebac0726f
#
_cell.length_a   1.000
_cell.length_b   1.000
_cell.length_c   1.000
_cell.angle_alpha   90.00
_cell.angle_beta   90.00
_cell.angle_gamma   90.00
#
_symmetry.space_group_name_H-M   'P 1'
#
loop_
_entity.id
_entity.type
_entity.pdbx_description
1 polymer ?
#
loop_
_entity_poly.entity_id
_entity_poly.type
_entity_poly.pdbx_seq_one_letter_code
_entity_poly.pdbx_strand_id
1 'polypeptide(L)'
;QSSKLLFDTFDSLMKMIVMVRHPVYMAEHWFNYIDRVGIDLREFTLTTGENGDIPWFASGIKNYLSMKPMDKVIYGIKALMDMQDNILSEMDETRKKQILLIPFESFVLDPHKWIKKSTQLLETEDTRITYKVLKKQKCPRVKIHAGKGHSSYGFDKNLIQLSEEEDYNRRLTFIHEKATPKAINILNDLSQRYMENYDFPRKMPWEASHVHSNT
;
A
#
# COMPACT_ATOMS: atom_id res chain seq x y z
N GLN A 1 -2.16 14.75 -7.40
CA GLN A 1 -2.08 16.09 -8.07
C GLN A 1 -0.66 16.41 -8.53
N SER A 2 0.37 16.18 -7.72
CA SER A 2 1.77 16.48 -8.10
C SER A 2 2.25 15.69 -9.31
N SER A 3 1.81 14.43 -9.47
CA SER A 3 2.20 13.60 -10.61
C SER A 3 1.69 14.15 -11.95
N LYS A 4 0.46 14.67 -11.98
CA LYS A 4 -0.08 15.29 -13.21
C LYS A 4 0.79 16.45 -13.66
N LEU A 5 1.15 17.35 -12.74
CA LEU A 5 2.02 18.50 -13.04
C LEU A 5 3.38 18.04 -13.59
N LEU A 6 3.96 16.97 -13.02
CA LEU A 6 5.22 16.42 -13.50
C LEU A 6 5.08 15.84 -14.92
N PHE A 7 4.01 15.08 -15.19
CA PHE A 7 3.74 14.57 -16.54
C PHE A 7 3.46 15.69 -17.55
N ASP A 8 2.74 16.75 -17.14
CA ASP A 8 2.48 17.90 -18.00
C ASP A 8 3.74 18.72 -18.30
N THR A 9 4.74 18.69 -17.38
CA THR A 9 6.00 19.43 -17.54
C THR A 9 7.05 18.63 -18.33
N PHE A 10 7.20 17.34 -18.01
CA PHE A 10 8.29 16.49 -18.54
C PHE A 10 7.85 15.53 -19.64
N ASP A 11 6.53 15.41 -19.86
CA ASP A 11 5.90 14.59 -20.91
C ASP A 11 6.55 13.20 -21.05
N SER A 12 7.09 12.89 -22.22
CA SER A 12 7.68 11.58 -22.55
C SER A 12 8.95 11.23 -21.72
N LEU A 13 9.59 12.23 -21.11
CA LEU A 13 10.75 12.02 -20.26
C LEU A 13 10.37 11.49 -18.86
N MET A 14 9.10 11.66 -18.45
CA MET A 14 8.65 11.22 -17.15
C MET A 14 8.41 9.71 -17.16
N LYS A 15 9.12 8.99 -16.29
CA LYS A 15 8.86 7.57 -15.98
C LYS A 15 8.55 7.45 -14.49
N MET A 16 7.52 6.71 -14.14
CA MET A 16 7.09 6.57 -12.75
C MET A 16 6.95 5.11 -12.35
N ILE A 17 7.54 4.76 -11.22
CA ILE A 17 7.33 3.46 -10.56
C ILE A 17 6.56 3.74 -9.27
N VAL A 18 5.39 3.11 -9.14
CA VAL A 18 4.51 3.27 -7.98
C VAL A 18 4.36 1.93 -7.30
N MET A 19 4.76 1.86 -6.03
CA MET A 19 4.53 0.69 -5.20
C MET A 19 3.12 0.77 -4.61
N VAL A 20 2.30 -0.24 -4.89
CA VAL A 20 0.96 -0.39 -4.32
C VAL A 20 0.94 -1.55 -3.33
N ARG A 21 0.05 -1.50 -2.35
CA ARG A 21 0.01 -2.50 -1.28
C ARG A 21 -1.42 -2.87 -0.94
N HIS A 22 -1.64 -4.15 -0.60
CA HIS A 22 -2.95 -4.63 -0.18
C HIS A 22 -3.44 -3.87 1.08
N PRO A 23 -4.71 -3.39 1.09
CA PRO A 23 -5.22 -2.51 2.15
C PRO A 23 -5.07 -3.05 3.57
N VAL A 24 -5.28 -4.35 3.80
CA VAL A 24 -5.14 -4.97 5.12
C VAL A 24 -3.69 -4.87 5.64
N TYR A 25 -2.68 -5.10 4.79
CA TYR A 25 -1.28 -4.97 5.19
C TYR A 25 -0.88 -3.51 5.40
N MET A 26 -1.54 -2.59 4.70
CA MET A 26 -1.28 -1.16 4.84
C MET A 26 -1.95 -0.58 6.09
N ALA A 27 -3.19 -0.99 6.40
CA ALA A 27 -3.98 -0.43 7.49
C ALA A 27 -3.30 -0.57 8.86
N GLU A 28 -2.80 -1.75 9.22
CA GLU A 28 -2.09 -1.94 10.47
C GLU A 28 -0.83 -1.07 10.56
N HIS A 29 -0.08 -0.95 9.47
CA HIS A 29 1.13 -0.14 9.42
C HIS A 29 0.82 1.36 9.63
N TRP A 30 -0.19 1.88 8.94
CA TRP A 30 -0.60 3.26 9.04
C TRP A 30 -1.23 3.61 10.39
N PHE A 31 -2.01 2.69 10.96
CA PHE A 31 -2.57 2.86 12.29
C PHE A 31 -1.50 3.20 13.31
N ASN A 32 -0.37 2.51 13.26
CA ASN A 32 0.73 2.75 14.19
C ASN A 32 1.37 4.13 14.01
N TYR A 33 1.40 4.65 12.79
CA TYR A 33 1.86 6.02 12.57
C TYR A 33 0.87 7.06 13.12
N ILE A 34 -0.43 6.82 12.97
CA ILE A 34 -1.46 7.78 13.38
C ILE A 34 -1.70 7.72 14.90
N ASP A 35 -1.67 6.53 15.51
CA ASP A 35 -2.05 6.32 16.91
C ASP A 35 -0.87 6.43 17.88
N ARG A 36 0.30 5.91 17.49
CA ARG A 36 1.42 5.76 18.42
C ARG A 36 2.43 6.88 18.41
N VAL A 37 2.54 7.57 17.29
CA VAL A 37 3.73 8.39 17.14
C VAL A 37 3.61 9.68 17.93
N GLY A 38 2.40 10.08 18.39
CA GLY A 38 2.23 11.34 19.13
C GLY A 38 2.94 12.50 18.42
N ILE A 39 3.37 12.25 17.17
CA ILE A 39 4.21 13.07 16.36
C ILE A 39 3.30 14.03 15.62
N ASP A 40 3.78 15.22 15.46
CA ASP A 40 3.20 16.19 14.56
C ASP A 40 3.07 15.58 13.15
N LEU A 41 1.85 15.47 12.66
CA LEU A 41 1.58 14.90 11.32
C LEU A 41 2.41 15.57 10.22
N ARG A 42 2.81 16.83 10.44
CA ARG A 42 3.67 17.60 9.54
C ARG A 42 5.06 17.00 9.33
N GLU A 43 5.51 16.13 10.22
CA GLU A 43 6.78 15.41 10.05
C GLU A 43 6.68 14.28 9.02
N PHE A 44 5.45 13.82 8.68
CA PHE A 44 5.25 12.66 7.80
C PHE A 44 4.55 12.99 6.49
N THR A 45 3.74 14.05 6.47
CA THR A 45 2.92 14.37 5.30
C THR A 45 2.60 15.86 5.26
N LEU A 46 2.25 16.32 4.07
CA LEU A 46 1.64 17.65 3.95
C LEU A 46 0.30 17.65 4.67
N THR A 47 0.04 18.71 5.40
CA THR A 47 -1.19 18.87 6.17
C THR A 47 -1.99 20.07 5.70
N THR A 48 -3.28 20.02 5.98
CA THR A 48 -4.27 21.07 5.74
C THR A 48 -5.06 21.31 7.02
N GLY A 49 -6.01 22.25 7.01
CA GLY A 49 -6.72 22.68 8.20
C GLY A 49 -6.02 23.84 8.90
N GLU A 50 -6.73 24.54 9.77
CA GLU A 50 -6.22 25.73 10.48
C GLU A 50 -5.04 25.38 11.40
N ASN A 51 -5.03 24.19 11.99
CA ASN A 51 -3.99 23.72 12.90
C ASN A 51 -2.96 22.78 12.22
N GLY A 52 -3.10 22.50 10.93
CA GLY A 52 -2.26 21.52 10.25
C GLY A 52 -2.45 20.08 10.76
N ASP A 53 -3.67 19.73 11.14
CA ASP A 53 -4.03 18.48 11.80
C ASP A 53 -4.72 17.48 10.87
N ILE A 54 -4.96 17.88 9.60
CA ILE A 54 -5.57 17.04 8.58
C ILE A 54 -4.53 16.70 7.52
N PRO A 55 -4.21 15.41 7.28
CA PRO A 55 -3.38 15.01 6.15
C PRO A 55 -3.99 15.50 4.83
N TRP A 56 -3.18 15.95 3.89
CA TRP A 56 -3.63 16.52 2.62
C TRP A 56 -4.61 15.61 1.84
N PHE A 57 -4.39 14.29 1.90
CA PHE A 57 -5.26 13.30 1.25
C PHE A 57 -6.62 13.13 1.96
N ALA A 58 -6.73 13.60 3.19
CA ALA A 58 -7.95 13.53 3.98
C ALA A 58 -8.75 14.84 4.00
N SER A 59 -8.31 15.87 3.29
CA SER A 59 -8.94 17.19 3.28
C SER A 59 -10.41 17.19 2.83
N GLY A 60 -10.82 16.22 2.01
CA GLY A 60 -12.20 16.03 1.57
C GLY A 60 -13.04 15.11 2.46
N ILE A 61 -12.47 14.54 3.52
CA ILE A 61 -13.16 13.58 4.40
C ILE A 61 -13.90 14.34 5.49
N LYS A 62 -15.25 14.29 5.44
CA LYS A 62 -16.09 14.93 6.48
C LYS A 62 -15.83 14.31 7.86
N ASN A 63 -15.74 15.15 8.87
CA ASN A 63 -15.54 14.74 10.28
C ASN A 63 -14.28 13.91 10.53
N TYR A 64 -13.23 14.04 9.69
CA TYR A 64 -12.01 13.26 9.83
C TYR A 64 -11.42 13.32 11.24
N LEU A 65 -11.35 14.51 11.85
CA LEU A 65 -10.75 14.69 13.19
C LEU A 65 -11.47 13.92 14.30
N SER A 66 -12.79 13.76 14.19
CA SER A 66 -13.61 13.06 15.20
C SER A 66 -13.69 11.53 14.97
N MET A 67 -13.12 11.02 13.89
CA MET A 67 -13.10 9.57 13.61
C MET A 67 -12.18 8.83 14.57
N LYS A 68 -12.48 7.53 14.79
CA LYS A 68 -11.55 6.61 15.45
C LYS A 68 -10.23 6.51 14.66
N PRO A 69 -9.08 6.30 15.31
CA PRO A 69 -7.79 6.21 14.61
C PRO A 69 -7.77 5.20 13.45
N MET A 70 -8.37 4.01 13.63
CA MET A 70 -8.42 3.00 12.56
C MET A 70 -9.32 3.43 11.40
N ASP A 71 -10.45 4.09 11.68
CA ASP A 71 -11.31 4.64 10.65
C ASP A 71 -10.58 5.71 9.83
N LYS A 72 -9.83 6.62 10.49
CA LYS A 72 -8.98 7.62 9.81
C LYS A 72 -8.02 6.95 8.81
N VAL A 73 -7.41 5.85 9.22
CA VAL A 73 -6.51 5.07 8.36
C VAL A 73 -7.25 4.52 7.14
N ILE A 74 -8.36 3.82 7.35
CA ILE A 74 -9.12 3.17 6.27
C ILE A 74 -9.65 4.21 5.27
N TYR A 75 -10.22 5.30 5.76
CA TYR A 75 -10.69 6.39 4.90
C TYR A 75 -9.54 7.09 4.17
N GLY A 76 -8.38 7.23 4.80
CA GLY A 76 -7.17 7.75 4.15
C GLY A 76 -6.67 6.84 3.02
N ILE A 77 -6.63 5.53 3.25
CA ILE A 77 -6.28 4.54 2.22
C ILE A 77 -7.28 4.65 1.05
N LYS A 78 -8.58 4.71 1.35
CA LYS A 78 -9.63 4.91 0.34
C LYS A 78 -9.37 6.16 -0.49
N ALA A 79 -9.13 7.28 0.15
CA ALA A 79 -8.92 8.56 -0.55
C ALA A 79 -7.72 8.49 -1.50
N LEU A 80 -6.63 7.84 -1.09
CA LEU A 80 -5.43 7.68 -1.95
C LEU A 80 -5.67 6.70 -3.11
N MET A 81 -6.36 5.58 -2.87
CA MET A 81 -6.70 4.64 -3.94
C MET A 81 -7.66 5.27 -4.95
N ASP A 82 -8.70 5.98 -4.49
CA ASP A 82 -9.62 6.68 -5.38
C ASP A 82 -8.90 7.76 -6.21
N MET A 83 -7.99 8.50 -5.58
CA MET A 83 -7.19 9.50 -6.27
C MET A 83 -6.28 8.88 -7.34
N GLN A 84 -5.64 7.74 -7.02
CA GLN A 84 -4.82 7.00 -7.97
C GLN A 84 -5.65 6.55 -9.17
N ASP A 85 -6.81 5.92 -8.93
CA ASP A 85 -7.67 5.42 -9.99
C ASP A 85 -8.21 6.56 -10.88
N ASN A 86 -8.61 7.68 -10.27
CA ASN A 86 -9.04 8.87 -11.00
C ASN A 86 -7.92 9.42 -11.90
N ILE A 87 -6.70 9.57 -11.36
CA ILE A 87 -5.54 10.04 -12.14
C ILE A 87 -5.27 9.10 -13.32
N LEU A 88 -5.26 7.79 -13.07
CA LEU A 88 -5.01 6.79 -14.12
C LEU A 88 -6.12 6.76 -15.17
N SER A 89 -7.39 6.96 -14.78
CA SER A 89 -8.53 6.99 -15.71
C SER A 89 -8.51 8.20 -16.63
N GLU A 90 -8.00 9.34 -16.14
CA GLU A 90 -7.88 10.58 -16.92
C GLU A 90 -6.66 10.60 -17.86
N MET A 91 -5.70 9.69 -17.67
CA MET A 91 -4.49 9.62 -18.48
C MET A 91 -4.76 8.93 -19.82
N ASP A 92 -4.14 9.44 -20.88
CA ASP A 92 -4.06 8.75 -22.17
C ASP A 92 -3.17 7.50 -22.12
N GLU A 93 -3.29 6.64 -23.10
CA GLU A 93 -2.56 5.35 -23.14
C GLU A 93 -1.03 5.51 -23.25
N THR A 94 -0.56 6.63 -23.80
CA THR A 94 0.88 6.92 -23.90
C THR A 94 1.44 7.20 -22.52
N ARG A 95 0.76 8.02 -21.74
CA ARG A 95 1.15 8.35 -20.35
C ARG A 95 1.00 7.14 -19.43
N LYS A 96 -0.02 6.32 -19.59
CA LYS A 96 -0.17 5.07 -18.84
C LYS A 96 1.01 4.13 -19.02
N LYS A 97 1.57 4.03 -20.22
CA LYS A 97 2.78 3.22 -20.50
C LYS A 97 4.05 3.74 -19.81
N GLN A 98 4.05 4.98 -19.34
CA GLN A 98 5.16 5.55 -18.57
C GLN A 98 5.06 5.25 -17.07
N ILE A 99 4.00 4.56 -16.62
CA ILE A 99 3.76 4.22 -15.22
C ILE A 99 3.82 2.72 -15.04
N LEU A 100 4.62 2.26 -14.08
CA LEU A 100 4.64 0.88 -13.65
C LEU A 100 4.10 0.78 -12.22
N LEU A 101 2.93 0.16 -12.07
CA LEU A 101 2.37 -0.17 -10.76
C LEU A 101 2.94 -1.53 -10.31
N ILE A 102 3.56 -1.55 -9.15
CA ILE A 102 4.18 -2.75 -8.59
C ILE A 102 3.45 -3.13 -7.31
N PRO A 103 2.71 -4.25 -7.27
CA PRO A 103 2.17 -4.77 -6.02
C PRO A 103 3.29 -5.21 -5.09
N PHE A 104 3.33 -4.64 -3.89
CA PHE A 104 4.40 -4.91 -2.92
C PHE A 104 4.50 -6.39 -2.57
N GLU A 105 3.36 -7.04 -2.39
CA GLU A 105 3.27 -8.46 -2.05
C GLU A 105 3.89 -9.32 -3.15
N SER A 106 3.60 -9.03 -4.40
CA SER A 106 4.19 -9.72 -5.55
C SER A 106 5.68 -9.41 -5.69
N PHE A 107 6.08 -8.16 -5.44
CA PHE A 107 7.49 -7.76 -5.52
C PHE A 107 8.35 -8.50 -4.51
N VAL A 108 7.93 -8.61 -3.26
CA VAL A 108 8.75 -9.25 -2.23
C VAL A 108 8.88 -10.75 -2.41
N LEU A 109 7.93 -11.39 -3.10
CA LEU A 109 7.95 -12.81 -3.42
C LEU A 109 8.73 -13.12 -4.69
N ASP A 110 8.59 -12.30 -5.72
CA ASP A 110 9.31 -12.41 -7.00
C ASP A 110 9.84 -11.06 -7.46
N PRO A 111 10.94 -10.55 -6.85
CA PRO A 111 11.50 -9.27 -7.22
C PRO A 111 12.10 -9.25 -8.63
N HIS A 112 12.55 -10.40 -9.16
CA HIS A 112 13.22 -10.45 -10.46
C HIS A 112 12.28 -10.05 -11.61
N LYS A 113 11.03 -10.51 -11.58
CA LYS A 113 9.97 -10.12 -12.54
C LYS A 113 9.81 -8.59 -12.57
N TRP A 114 9.76 -7.97 -11.41
CA TRP A 114 9.49 -6.55 -11.27
C TRP A 114 10.70 -5.68 -11.57
N ILE A 115 11.90 -6.12 -11.21
CA ILE A 115 13.14 -5.44 -11.59
C ILE A 115 13.27 -5.41 -13.11
N LYS A 116 13.04 -6.54 -13.78
CA LYS A 116 13.05 -6.59 -15.25
C LYS A 116 12.06 -5.60 -15.89
N LYS A 117 10.83 -5.53 -15.37
CA LYS A 117 9.84 -4.53 -15.84
C LYS A 117 10.29 -3.10 -15.55
N SER A 118 10.89 -2.86 -14.37
CA SER A 118 11.40 -1.53 -14.01
C SER A 118 12.55 -1.08 -14.89
N THR A 119 13.51 -1.96 -15.16
CA THR A 119 14.64 -1.63 -16.04
C THR A 119 14.19 -1.41 -17.48
N GLN A 120 13.23 -2.18 -17.96
CA GLN A 120 12.60 -1.93 -19.28
C GLN A 120 11.93 -0.56 -19.35
N LEU A 121 11.14 -0.18 -18.33
CA LEU A 121 10.49 1.13 -18.27
C LEU A 121 11.52 2.26 -18.25
N LEU A 122 12.58 2.10 -17.46
CA LEU A 122 13.63 3.11 -17.26
C LEU A 122 14.70 3.11 -18.35
N GLU A 123 14.60 2.19 -19.32
CA GLU A 123 15.59 2.04 -20.42
C GLU A 123 17.02 1.85 -19.87
N THR A 124 17.15 1.02 -18.83
CA THR A 124 18.42 0.74 -18.14
C THR A 124 18.56 -0.76 -17.88
N GLU A 125 19.66 -1.15 -17.26
CA GLU A 125 19.93 -2.53 -16.90
C GLU A 125 20.04 -2.70 -15.38
N ASP A 126 19.72 -3.91 -14.92
CA ASP A 126 20.04 -4.28 -13.55
C ASP A 126 21.55 -4.54 -13.38
N THR A 127 22.04 -4.35 -12.19
CA THR A 127 23.47 -4.49 -11.89
C THR A 127 23.70 -5.44 -10.73
N ARG A 128 24.94 -5.84 -10.52
CA ARG A 128 25.35 -6.58 -9.33
C ARG A 128 24.94 -5.87 -8.02
N ILE A 129 24.86 -4.53 -8.03
CA ILE A 129 24.43 -3.75 -6.87
C ILE A 129 22.96 -3.98 -6.59
N THR A 130 22.11 -4.04 -7.61
CA THR A 130 20.67 -4.35 -7.49
C THR A 130 20.47 -5.63 -6.69
N TYR A 131 21.15 -6.70 -7.06
CA TYR A 131 21.04 -7.99 -6.37
C TYR A 131 21.65 -8.01 -4.97
N LYS A 132 22.72 -7.23 -4.73
CA LYS A 132 23.23 -7.04 -3.36
C LYS A 132 22.21 -6.33 -2.46
N VAL A 133 21.50 -5.32 -2.97
CA VAL A 133 20.46 -4.61 -2.23
C VAL A 133 19.30 -5.55 -1.94
N LEU A 134 18.81 -6.32 -2.92
CA LEU A 134 17.78 -7.33 -2.71
C LEU A 134 18.15 -8.32 -1.61
N LYS A 135 19.37 -8.88 -1.67
CA LYS A 135 19.86 -9.80 -0.65
C LYS A 135 19.90 -9.15 0.74
N LYS A 136 20.35 -7.89 0.83
CA LYS A 136 20.33 -7.12 2.09
C LYS A 136 18.91 -6.94 2.62
N GLN A 137 17.94 -6.74 1.74
CA GLN A 137 16.51 -6.62 2.07
C GLN A 137 15.81 -7.98 2.21
N LYS A 138 16.56 -9.08 2.13
CA LYS A 138 16.04 -10.45 2.19
C LYS A 138 14.91 -10.71 1.18
N CYS A 139 15.11 -10.24 -0.04
CA CYS A 139 14.26 -10.55 -1.21
C CYS A 139 15.04 -11.46 -2.18
N PRO A 140 14.38 -12.47 -2.78
CA PRO A 140 12.97 -12.83 -2.61
C PRO A 140 12.66 -13.37 -1.22
N ARG A 141 11.43 -13.13 -0.76
CA ARG A 141 10.92 -13.66 0.50
C ARG A 141 10.12 -14.94 0.27
N VAL A 142 10.07 -15.80 1.28
CA VAL A 142 9.16 -16.94 1.30
C VAL A 142 7.75 -16.50 1.66
N LYS A 143 7.62 -15.50 2.54
CA LYS A 143 6.36 -14.94 3.03
C LYS A 143 6.30 -13.43 2.77
N ILE A 144 5.10 -12.89 2.62
CA ILE A 144 4.86 -11.46 2.40
C ILE A 144 5.32 -10.64 3.61
N HIS A 145 4.96 -11.10 4.82
CA HIS A 145 5.29 -10.38 6.04
C HIS A 145 6.77 -10.52 6.41
N ALA A 146 7.30 -9.46 6.99
CA ALA A 146 8.69 -9.44 7.49
C ALA A 146 8.79 -9.82 8.97
N GLY A 147 7.67 -10.20 9.59
CA GLY A 147 7.61 -10.58 10.99
C GLY A 147 7.70 -9.45 11.99
N LYS A 148 7.94 -8.20 11.61
CA LYS A 148 7.93 -7.11 12.59
C LYS A 148 6.56 -6.46 12.70
N GLY A 149 6.06 -6.44 13.95
CA GLY A 149 5.02 -5.49 14.36
C GLY A 149 5.58 -4.06 14.42
N HIS A 150 4.78 -3.21 14.25
CA HIS A 150 4.46 -1.81 14.46
C HIS A 150 5.56 -0.75 14.62
N SER A 151 6.73 -0.99 15.15
CA SER A 151 7.57 0.12 15.60
C SER A 151 8.98 0.15 15.05
N SER A 152 9.33 -0.79 14.16
CA SER A 152 10.69 -0.79 13.62
C SER A 152 10.79 -1.53 12.28
N TYR A 153 11.61 -0.97 11.39
CA TYR A 153 11.97 -1.63 10.15
C TYR A 153 12.85 -2.88 10.42
N GLY A 154 12.48 -4.01 9.82
CA GLY A 154 13.29 -5.22 9.89
C GLY A 154 12.47 -6.51 10.05
N PHE A 155 13.11 -7.60 10.44
CA PHE A 155 12.51 -8.92 10.61
C PHE A 155 12.38 -9.28 12.08
N ASP A 156 11.18 -9.73 12.50
CA ASP A 156 10.96 -10.33 13.81
C ASP A 156 10.93 -11.85 13.65
N LYS A 157 11.89 -12.52 14.30
CA LYS A 157 12.02 -13.97 14.21
C LYS A 157 10.80 -14.71 14.76
N ASN A 158 10.13 -14.15 15.75
CA ASN A 158 8.98 -14.80 16.39
C ASN A 158 7.74 -14.76 15.50
N LEU A 159 7.49 -13.63 14.81
CA LEU A 159 6.38 -13.50 13.88
C LEU A 159 6.64 -14.19 12.53
N ILE A 160 7.90 -14.41 12.14
CA ILE A 160 8.23 -15.17 10.92
C ILE A 160 7.72 -16.61 10.99
N GLN A 161 7.45 -17.15 12.19
CA GLN A 161 6.91 -18.50 12.36
C GLN A 161 5.43 -18.61 11.93
N LEU A 162 4.67 -17.51 11.96
CA LEU A 162 3.29 -17.51 11.49
C LEU A 162 3.21 -17.86 9.99
N SER A 163 2.20 -18.63 9.60
CA SER A 163 1.83 -18.77 8.20
C SER A 163 1.35 -17.41 7.63
N GLU A 164 1.24 -17.29 6.32
CA GLU A 164 0.68 -16.07 5.71
C GLU A 164 -0.79 -15.87 6.10
N GLU A 165 -1.54 -16.96 6.19
CA GLU A 165 -2.94 -16.93 6.59
C GLU A 165 -3.11 -16.51 8.06
N GLU A 166 -2.28 -17.03 8.96
CA GLU A 166 -2.29 -16.63 10.37
C GLU A 166 -1.95 -15.15 10.55
N ASP A 167 -0.92 -14.62 9.84
CA ASP A 167 -0.58 -13.20 9.90
C ASP A 167 -1.70 -12.33 9.30
N TYR A 168 -2.30 -12.76 8.20
CA TYR A 168 -3.40 -12.04 7.58
C TYR A 168 -4.63 -11.98 8.49
N ASN A 169 -5.02 -13.12 9.08
CA ASN A 169 -6.15 -13.19 10.00
C ASN A 169 -5.89 -12.40 11.29
N ARG A 170 -4.67 -12.43 11.82
CA ARG A 170 -4.26 -11.58 12.94
C ARG A 170 -4.46 -10.09 12.64
N ARG A 171 -4.10 -9.65 11.44
CA ARG A 171 -4.27 -8.26 11.01
C ARG A 171 -5.75 -7.89 10.88
N LEU A 172 -6.55 -8.77 10.30
CA LEU A 172 -8.00 -8.58 10.21
C LEU A 172 -8.62 -8.43 11.60
N THR A 173 -8.30 -9.33 12.53
CA THR A 173 -8.78 -9.26 13.92
C THR A 173 -8.41 -7.93 14.56
N PHE A 174 -7.14 -7.52 14.46
CA PHE A 174 -6.66 -6.24 14.98
C PHE A 174 -7.44 -5.03 14.40
N ILE A 175 -7.73 -5.05 13.10
CA ILE A 175 -8.48 -3.98 12.45
C ILE A 175 -9.94 -3.99 12.91
N HIS A 176 -10.58 -5.16 12.96
CA HIS A 176 -11.97 -5.31 13.37
C HIS A 176 -12.22 -4.85 14.81
N GLU A 177 -11.28 -5.06 15.72
CA GLU A 177 -11.38 -4.58 17.11
C GLU A 177 -11.36 -3.05 17.22
N LYS A 178 -10.78 -2.35 16.25
CA LYS A 178 -10.50 -0.91 16.32
C LYS A 178 -11.33 -0.04 15.38
N ALA A 179 -11.87 -0.64 14.32
CA ALA A 179 -12.65 0.05 13.31
C ALA A 179 -14.17 0.01 13.61
N THR A 180 -14.89 0.92 13.00
CA THR A 180 -16.35 0.84 12.94
C THR A 180 -16.80 -0.14 11.86
N PRO A 181 -18.02 -0.74 11.96
CA PRO A 181 -18.55 -1.62 10.90
C PRO A 181 -18.57 -0.96 9.52
N LYS A 182 -18.82 0.34 9.46
CA LYS A 182 -18.80 1.10 8.21
C LYS A 182 -17.39 1.14 7.59
N ALA A 183 -16.37 1.37 8.40
CA ALA A 183 -14.99 1.37 7.92
C ALA A 183 -14.53 -0.03 7.50
N ILE A 184 -14.99 -1.09 8.19
CA ILE A 184 -14.70 -2.48 7.80
C ILE A 184 -15.29 -2.79 6.41
N ASN A 185 -16.53 -2.39 6.11
CA ASN A 185 -17.10 -2.55 4.79
C ASN A 185 -16.28 -1.85 3.71
N ILE A 186 -15.83 -0.61 3.98
CA ILE A 186 -14.94 0.10 3.07
C ILE A 186 -13.62 -0.68 2.87
N LEU A 187 -13.02 -1.22 3.92
CA LEU A 187 -11.79 -2.01 3.80
C LEU A 187 -11.99 -3.26 2.94
N ASN A 188 -13.13 -3.93 3.06
CA ASN A 188 -13.47 -5.10 2.25
C ASN A 188 -13.59 -4.71 0.77
N ASP A 189 -14.30 -3.62 0.46
CA ASP A 189 -14.44 -3.11 -0.91
C ASP A 189 -13.08 -2.74 -1.51
N LEU A 190 -12.21 -2.10 -0.72
CA LEU A 190 -10.85 -1.75 -1.15
C LEU A 190 -10.00 -3.00 -1.40
N SER A 191 -10.13 -4.01 -0.55
CA SER A 191 -9.41 -5.29 -0.69
C SER A 191 -9.86 -6.04 -1.94
N GLN A 192 -11.16 -6.09 -2.20
CA GLN A 192 -11.70 -6.69 -3.41
C GLN A 192 -11.19 -5.96 -4.66
N ARG A 193 -11.29 -4.62 -4.69
CA ARG A 193 -10.78 -3.79 -5.80
C ARG A 193 -9.29 -4.03 -6.04
N TYR A 194 -8.49 -4.19 -4.97
CA TYR A 194 -7.08 -4.51 -5.09
C TYR A 194 -6.86 -5.88 -5.75
N MET A 195 -7.61 -6.89 -5.37
CA MET A 195 -7.52 -8.23 -5.95
C MET A 195 -7.93 -8.27 -7.44
N GLU A 196 -8.93 -7.49 -7.82
CA GLU A 196 -9.37 -7.37 -9.21
C GLU A 196 -8.34 -6.69 -10.12
N ASN A 197 -7.57 -5.75 -9.56
CA ASN A 197 -6.61 -4.95 -10.33
C ASN A 197 -5.22 -5.57 -10.44
N TYR A 198 -4.88 -6.56 -9.60
CA TYR A 198 -3.53 -7.10 -9.52
C TYR A 198 -3.51 -8.63 -9.58
N ASP A 199 -2.74 -9.16 -10.53
CA ASP A 199 -2.49 -10.58 -10.68
C ASP A 199 -1.30 -11.03 -9.81
N PHE A 200 -1.50 -12.11 -9.05
CA PHE A 200 -0.49 -12.67 -8.17
C PHE A 200 -0.05 -14.04 -8.66
N PRO A 201 1.26 -14.34 -8.53
CA PRO A 201 1.80 -15.60 -9.05
C PRO A 201 1.39 -16.85 -8.25
N ARG A 202 0.77 -16.67 -7.09
CA ARG A 202 0.29 -17.74 -6.21
C ARG A 202 -0.98 -17.33 -5.47
N LYS A 203 -1.69 -18.31 -4.91
CA LYS A 203 -2.83 -18.04 -4.02
C LYS A 203 -2.39 -17.21 -2.82
N MET A 204 -3.12 -16.14 -2.56
CA MET A 204 -2.86 -15.22 -1.47
C MET A 204 -3.79 -15.50 -0.26
N PRO A 205 -3.40 -15.13 0.98
CA PRO A 205 -4.21 -15.39 2.17
C PRO A 205 -5.64 -14.85 2.08
N TRP A 206 -5.82 -13.70 1.43
CA TRP A 206 -7.14 -13.08 1.26
C TRP A 206 -8.06 -13.79 0.27
N GLU A 207 -7.54 -14.65 -0.61
CA GLU A 207 -8.38 -15.44 -1.53
C GLU A 207 -9.19 -16.52 -0.80
N ALA A 208 -8.71 -16.98 0.36
CA ALA A 208 -9.42 -17.94 1.19
C ALA A 208 -10.63 -17.36 1.91
N SER A 209 -10.64 -16.04 2.16
CA SER A 209 -11.66 -15.38 2.96
C SER A 209 -13.00 -15.17 2.22
N HIS A 210 -13.01 -15.23 0.88
CA HIS A 210 -14.21 -15.00 0.08
C HIS A 210 -15.12 -16.22 -0.09
N VAL A 211 -14.67 -17.42 0.31
CA VAL A 211 -15.48 -18.64 0.20
C VAL A 211 -16.59 -18.70 1.27
N HIS A 212 -16.50 -17.92 2.34
CA HIS A 212 -17.41 -17.99 3.48
C HIS A 212 -18.44 -16.86 3.57
N SER A 213 -18.44 -15.88 2.65
CA SER A 213 -19.38 -14.76 2.69
C SER A 213 -20.63 -14.93 1.82
N ASN A 214 -20.80 -16.08 1.16
CA ASN A 214 -21.95 -16.38 0.30
C ASN A 214 -22.81 -17.54 0.83
N THR A 215 -22.86 -17.77 2.14
CA THR A 215 -23.83 -18.69 2.76
C THR A 215 -24.75 -17.99 3.75
#